data_2db60a84c9e4ddee640614b852291c74
#
_entry.id   2db60a84c9e4ddee640614b852291c74
#
_cell.length_a   1.000
_cell.length_b   1.000
_cell.length_c   1.000
_cell.angle_alpha   90.00
_cell.angle_beta   90.00
_cell.angle_gamma   90.00
#
_symmetry.space_group_name_H-M   'P 1'
#
loop_
_entity.id
_entity.type
_entity.pdbx_description
1 polymer ?
#
loop_
_entity_poly.entity_id
_entity_poly.type
_entity_poly.pdbx_seq_one_letter_code
_entity_poly.pdbx_strand_id
1 'polypeptide(L)'
;MKLTIDGRQIVCREGLTILEAARGAGLSIPSLCDHRDLAPLAGCRICLVEVEGRRDLAPSCATPAEEGQVVRTRTPEVLALRRKVLELILASHPYACLVCAEKAACEDLKSTIRKVGEVTGCVLCPVNGDCELQRVVEEVGLDRVDVPAVYRGREVRRDDPFFDRDDNLCILCGRCVRICEEVRGAAVLSFVHRGGRTLVGTPFDPLRRSPDPRRSSAAAPVAASQRPGRPSP
;
A
#
# COMPACT_ATOMS: atom_id res chain seq x y z
N MET A 1 -20.49 -4.28 23.36
CA MET A 1 -21.48 -4.12 22.29
C MET A 1 -21.43 -5.28 21.31
N LYS A 2 -22.52 -5.49 20.56
CA LYS A 2 -22.64 -6.60 19.60
C LYS A 2 -22.91 -6.05 18.22
N LEU A 3 -22.25 -6.62 17.20
CA LEU A 3 -22.51 -6.32 15.79
C LEU A 3 -22.42 -7.62 14.98
N THR A 4 -22.91 -7.59 13.75
CA THR A 4 -22.86 -8.75 12.84
C THR A 4 -21.98 -8.44 11.67
N ILE A 5 -20.94 -9.26 11.40
CA ILE A 5 -20.09 -9.13 10.21
C ILE A 5 -20.19 -10.44 9.41
N ASP A 6 -20.63 -10.34 8.16
CA ASP A 6 -20.83 -11.47 7.23
C ASP A 6 -21.67 -12.60 7.87
N GLY A 7 -22.76 -12.25 8.59
CA GLY A 7 -23.63 -13.19 9.28
C GLY A 7 -23.10 -13.73 10.61
N ARG A 8 -21.87 -13.41 10.99
CA ARG A 8 -21.27 -13.81 12.28
C ARG A 8 -21.47 -12.72 13.33
N GLN A 9 -22.09 -13.06 14.44
CA GLN A 9 -22.22 -12.16 15.58
C GLN A 9 -20.89 -12.02 16.31
N ILE A 10 -20.48 -10.77 16.54
CA ILE A 10 -19.23 -10.38 17.18
C ILE A 10 -19.53 -9.57 18.42
N VAL A 11 -18.83 -9.86 19.50
CA VAL A 11 -18.84 -9.07 20.73
C VAL A 11 -17.53 -8.31 20.82
N CYS A 12 -17.60 -7.01 20.93
CA CYS A 12 -16.40 -6.17 21.05
C CYS A 12 -16.59 -5.04 22.06
N ARG A 13 -15.50 -4.34 22.38
CA ARG A 13 -15.54 -3.15 23.23
C ARG A 13 -16.13 -1.97 22.43
N GLU A 14 -16.70 -1.02 23.15
CA GLU A 14 -17.09 0.26 22.58
C GLU A 14 -15.87 1.08 22.14
N GLY A 15 -16.07 1.96 21.18
CA GLY A 15 -15.03 2.85 20.68
C GLY A 15 -14.09 2.26 19.63
N LEU A 16 -14.29 0.98 19.25
CA LEU A 16 -13.55 0.36 18.15
C LEU A 16 -14.16 0.74 16.78
N THR A 17 -13.32 0.74 15.77
CA THR A 17 -13.76 0.76 14.38
C THR A 17 -14.25 -0.62 13.94
N ILE A 18 -15.02 -0.68 12.85
CA ILE A 18 -15.46 -1.96 12.24
C ILE A 18 -14.25 -2.85 11.92
N LEU A 19 -13.15 -2.25 11.42
CA LEU A 19 -11.93 -3.00 11.09
C LEU A 19 -11.27 -3.62 12.33
N GLU A 20 -11.20 -2.86 13.43
CA GLU A 20 -10.63 -3.36 14.68
C GLU A 20 -11.51 -4.45 15.31
N ALA A 21 -12.83 -4.28 15.29
CA ALA A 21 -13.79 -5.30 15.74
C ALA A 21 -13.67 -6.60 14.92
N ALA A 22 -13.56 -6.49 13.59
CA ALA A 22 -13.35 -7.63 12.70
C ALA A 22 -12.05 -8.37 13.02
N ARG A 23 -10.93 -7.63 13.15
CA ARG A 23 -9.62 -8.21 13.49
C ARG A 23 -9.64 -8.91 14.85
N GLY A 24 -10.27 -8.30 15.85
CA GLY A 24 -10.42 -8.89 17.17
C GLY A 24 -11.20 -10.22 17.14
N ALA A 25 -12.06 -10.40 16.16
CA ALA A 25 -12.84 -11.63 15.94
C ALA A 25 -12.17 -12.61 14.95
N GLY A 26 -10.96 -12.33 14.48
CA GLY A 26 -10.24 -13.16 13.52
C GLY A 26 -10.78 -13.07 12.08
N LEU A 27 -11.54 -12.01 11.77
CA LEU A 27 -12.03 -11.75 10.40
C LEU A 27 -11.09 -10.82 9.66
N SER A 28 -10.75 -11.20 8.42
CA SER A 28 -9.90 -10.37 7.56
C SER A 28 -10.74 -9.37 6.76
N ILE A 29 -10.39 -8.09 6.88
CA ILE A 29 -10.80 -7.04 5.96
C ILE A 29 -9.49 -6.41 5.44
N PRO A 30 -9.20 -6.50 4.13
CA PRO A 30 -7.94 -5.99 3.60
C PRO A 30 -7.81 -4.48 3.79
N SER A 31 -6.61 -4.01 4.08
CA SER A 31 -6.29 -2.59 4.22
C SER A 31 -4.82 -2.35 3.88
N LEU A 32 -4.47 -1.14 3.42
CA LEU A 32 -3.10 -0.76 3.08
C LEU A 32 -2.61 0.48 3.82
N CYS A 33 -3.50 1.42 4.14
CA CYS A 33 -3.11 2.66 4.84
C CYS A 33 -3.33 2.59 6.35
N ASP A 34 -4.07 1.62 6.84
CA ASP A 34 -4.35 1.44 8.26
C ASP A 34 -3.16 0.85 9.01
N HIS A 35 -2.95 1.29 10.26
CA HIS A 35 -1.96 0.76 11.18
C HIS A 35 -2.45 0.95 12.61
N ARG A 36 -2.23 -0.03 13.47
CA ARG A 36 -2.75 -0.06 14.85
C ARG A 36 -2.32 1.11 15.73
N ASP A 37 -1.14 1.69 15.45
CA ASP A 37 -0.55 2.75 16.24
C ASP A 37 -0.78 4.15 15.63
N LEU A 38 -1.63 4.26 14.61
CA LEU A 38 -1.88 5.50 13.88
C LEU A 38 -3.37 5.80 13.81
N ALA A 39 -3.72 7.08 13.85
CA ALA A 39 -5.08 7.51 13.61
C ALA A 39 -5.61 7.04 12.23
N PRO A 40 -6.89 6.69 12.10
CA PRO A 40 -7.46 6.26 10.83
C PRO A 40 -7.35 7.33 9.73
N LEU A 41 -6.77 6.97 8.57
CA LEU A 41 -6.68 7.87 7.40
C LEU A 41 -7.83 7.68 6.42
N ALA A 42 -8.34 6.47 6.27
CA ALA A 42 -9.30 6.07 5.26
C ALA A 42 -8.88 6.41 3.80
N GLY A 43 -7.58 6.57 3.53
CA GLY A 43 -7.07 7.08 2.25
C GLY A 43 -7.06 6.04 1.12
N CYS A 44 -6.67 4.81 1.40
CA CYS A 44 -6.49 3.78 0.36
C CYS A 44 -7.79 3.16 -0.15
N ARG A 45 -8.89 3.25 0.59
CA ARG A 45 -10.22 2.70 0.23
C ARG A 45 -10.28 1.19 0.00
N ILE A 46 -9.27 0.42 0.38
CA ILE A 46 -9.27 -1.03 0.26
C ILE A 46 -10.18 -1.68 1.32
N CYS A 47 -10.32 -1.07 2.49
CA CYS A 47 -11.12 -1.58 3.60
C CYS A 47 -12.63 -1.25 3.52
N LEU A 48 -13.15 -0.86 2.35
CA LEU A 48 -14.57 -0.56 2.17
C LEU A 48 -15.44 -1.78 2.49
N VAL A 49 -16.55 -1.52 3.16
CA VAL A 49 -17.58 -2.50 3.53
C VAL A 49 -18.96 -1.93 3.30
N GLU A 50 -19.94 -2.79 3.10
CA GLU A 50 -21.35 -2.43 3.10
C GLU A 50 -21.88 -2.46 4.53
N VAL A 51 -22.58 -1.42 4.94
CA VAL A 51 -23.24 -1.33 6.25
C VAL A 51 -24.73 -1.20 6.01
N GLU A 52 -25.51 -2.10 6.58
CA GLU A 52 -26.96 -2.09 6.42
C GLU A 52 -27.57 -0.74 6.85
N GLY A 53 -28.49 -0.22 6.04
CA GLY A 53 -29.08 1.10 6.26
C GLY A 53 -28.24 2.28 5.75
N ARG A 54 -27.01 2.08 5.29
CA ARG A 54 -26.21 3.11 4.61
C ARG A 54 -26.33 2.97 3.09
N ARG A 55 -26.40 4.11 2.41
CA ARG A 55 -26.44 4.14 0.94
C ARG A 55 -25.07 3.84 0.33
N ASP A 56 -24.01 4.37 0.95
CA ASP A 56 -22.65 4.30 0.42
C ASP A 56 -21.78 3.32 1.21
N LEU A 57 -20.80 2.72 0.53
CA LEU A 57 -19.81 1.86 1.18
C LEU A 57 -18.95 2.67 2.17
N ALA A 58 -18.74 2.12 3.34
CA ALA A 58 -18.02 2.73 4.44
C ALA A 58 -16.57 2.23 4.55
N PRO A 59 -15.59 3.11 4.81
CA PRO A 59 -14.21 2.67 5.12
C PRO A 59 -14.17 2.11 6.54
N SER A 60 -14.07 0.79 6.67
CA SER A 60 -14.13 0.10 7.96
C SER A 60 -13.07 0.54 8.97
N CYS A 61 -11.92 1.02 8.50
CA CYS A 61 -10.84 1.54 9.37
C CYS A 61 -11.18 2.86 10.07
N ALA A 62 -12.17 3.62 9.58
CA ALA A 62 -12.56 4.92 10.14
C ALA A 62 -14.05 4.99 10.51
N THR A 63 -14.79 3.92 10.31
CA THR A 63 -16.21 3.85 10.67
C THR A 63 -16.33 3.19 12.03
N PRO A 64 -16.93 3.88 13.04
CA PRO A 64 -17.17 3.28 14.34
C PRO A 64 -18.05 2.02 14.22
N ALA A 65 -17.74 1.02 15.02
CA ALA A 65 -18.63 -0.10 15.24
C ALA A 65 -19.76 0.35 16.17
N GLU A 66 -20.99 -0.05 15.87
CA GLU A 66 -22.20 0.35 16.61
C GLU A 66 -23.00 -0.88 17.04
N GLU A 67 -23.78 -0.76 18.13
CA GLU A 67 -24.64 -1.83 18.62
C GLU A 67 -25.69 -2.23 17.58
N GLY A 68 -25.82 -3.52 17.31
CA GLY A 68 -26.79 -4.05 16.35
C GLY A 68 -26.41 -3.85 14.88
N GLN A 69 -25.27 -3.24 14.58
CA GLN A 69 -24.85 -2.96 13.22
C GLN A 69 -24.63 -4.24 12.42
N VAL A 70 -25.11 -4.27 11.17
CA VAL A 70 -24.89 -5.37 10.23
C VAL A 70 -23.95 -4.91 9.11
N VAL A 71 -22.84 -5.64 8.97
CA VAL A 71 -21.75 -5.33 8.03
C VAL A 71 -21.53 -6.50 7.09
N ARG A 72 -21.39 -6.21 5.79
CA ARG A 72 -21.03 -7.20 4.76
C ARG A 72 -19.73 -6.78 4.11
N THR A 73 -18.76 -7.69 4.12
CA THR A 73 -17.40 -7.40 3.66
C THR A 73 -17.08 -7.93 2.27
N ARG A 74 -17.95 -8.79 1.71
CA ARG A 74 -17.69 -9.54 0.48
C ARG A 74 -18.86 -9.47 -0.54
N THR A 75 -19.66 -8.41 -0.51
CA THR A 75 -20.70 -8.24 -1.54
C THR A 75 -20.06 -8.02 -2.92
N PRO A 76 -20.77 -8.34 -4.02
CA PRO A 76 -20.26 -8.11 -5.38
C PRO A 76 -19.79 -6.67 -5.60
N GLU A 77 -20.51 -5.70 -5.05
CA GLU A 77 -20.17 -4.28 -5.13
C GLU A 77 -18.86 -3.97 -4.39
N VAL A 78 -18.72 -4.45 -3.15
CA VAL A 78 -17.51 -4.28 -2.35
C VAL A 78 -16.30 -4.87 -3.06
N LEU A 79 -16.43 -6.09 -3.61
CA LEU A 79 -15.33 -6.76 -4.31
C LEU A 79 -14.96 -6.05 -5.61
N ALA A 80 -15.95 -5.60 -6.39
CA ALA A 80 -15.72 -4.88 -7.64
C ALA A 80 -14.97 -3.56 -7.38
N LEU A 81 -15.41 -2.80 -6.35
CA LEU A 81 -14.77 -1.53 -6.02
C LEU A 81 -13.36 -1.72 -5.45
N ARG A 82 -13.13 -2.72 -4.60
CA ARG A 82 -11.77 -3.06 -4.13
C ARG A 82 -10.82 -3.39 -5.26
N ARG A 83 -11.26 -4.20 -6.24
CA ARG A 83 -10.45 -4.51 -7.44
C ARG A 83 -10.10 -3.24 -8.19
N LYS A 84 -11.09 -2.38 -8.46
CA LYS A 84 -10.86 -1.13 -9.19
C LYS A 84 -9.91 -0.18 -8.46
N VAL A 85 -10.06 -0.04 -7.15
CA VAL A 85 -9.14 0.76 -6.31
C VAL A 85 -7.72 0.17 -6.33
N LEU A 86 -7.60 -1.15 -6.25
CA LEU A 86 -6.31 -1.83 -6.29
C LEU A 86 -5.62 -1.67 -7.63
N GLU A 87 -6.34 -1.78 -8.76
CA GLU A 87 -5.83 -1.47 -10.09
C GLU A 87 -5.25 -0.05 -10.17
N LEU A 88 -5.96 0.95 -9.61
CA LEU A 88 -5.48 2.33 -9.58
C LEU A 88 -4.20 2.50 -8.75
N ILE A 89 -4.07 1.79 -7.63
CA ILE A 89 -2.85 1.78 -6.82
C ILE A 89 -1.70 1.14 -7.61
N LEU A 90 -1.97 0.03 -8.27
CA LEU A 90 -0.99 -0.73 -9.04
C LEU A 90 -0.56 -0.02 -10.33
N ALA A 91 -1.40 0.83 -10.91
CA ALA A 91 -1.08 1.53 -12.16
C ALA A 91 0.27 2.29 -12.13
N SER A 92 0.72 2.71 -10.95
CA SER A 92 2.02 3.39 -10.76
C SER A 92 3.04 2.59 -9.95
N HIS A 93 2.80 1.29 -9.74
CA HIS A 93 3.68 0.37 -9.03
C HIS A 93 4.14 -0.75 -9.97
N PRO A 94 5.37 -1.30 -9.84
CA PRO A 94 5.78 -2.49 -10.60
C PRO A 94 4.92 -3.70 -10.21
N TYR A 95 3.91 -4.02 -11.01
CA TYR A 95 2.86 -4.98 -10.64
C TYR A 95 2.86 -6.28 -11.45
N ALA A 96 3.69 -6.40 -12.48
CA ALA A 96 3.63 -7.54 -13.40
C ALA A 96 3.63 -8.91 -12.69
N CYS A 97 4.46 -9.07 -11.66
CA CYS A 97 4.50 -10.32 -10.89
C CYS A 97 3.27 -10.53 -9.99
N LEU A 98 2.55 -9.46 -9.61
CA LEU A 98 1.38 -9.57 -8.72
C LEU A 98 0.19 -10.25 -9.40
N VAL A 99 0.06 -10.07 -10.70
CA VAL A 99 -1.02 -10.61 -11.53
C VAL A 99 -0.52 -11.71 -12.49
N CYS A 100 0.72 -12.18 -12.32
CA CYS A 100 1.30 -13.23 -13.14
C CYS A 100 0.70 -14.60 -12.78
N ALA A 101 0.24 -15.35 -13.78
CA ALA A 101 -0.27 -16.70 -13.58
C ALA A 101 0.82 -17.69 -13.14
N GLU A 102 2.07 -17.43 -13.51
CA GLU A 102 3.23 -18.30 -13.25
C GLU A 102 4.05 -17.85 -12.03
N LYS A 103 3.48 -16.98 -11.17
CA LYS A 103 4.20 -16.43 -10.02
C LYS A 103 4.77 -17.49 -9.08
N ALA A 104 4.11 -18.63 -8.95
CA ALA A 104 4.58 -19.74 -8.10
C ALA A 104 5.92 -20.32 -8.60
N ALA A 105 6.11 -20.44 -9.91
CA ALA A 105 7.38 -20.90 -10.48
C ALA A 105 8.55 -19.92 -10.24
N CYS A 106 8.26 -18.63 -10.03
CA CYS A 106 9.26 -17.63 -9.69
C CYS A 106 9.68 -17.65 -8.22
N GLU A 107 8.99 -18.39 -7.37
CA GLU A 107 9.33 -18.46 -5.94
C GLU A 107 10.68 -19.11 -5.70
N ASP A 108 11.02 -20.12 -6.47
CA ASP A 108 12.30 -20.82 -6.39
C ASP A 108 13.50 -19.93 -6.77
N LEU A 109 13.26 -18.85 -7.52
CA LEU A 109 14.28 -17.89 -7.94
C LEU A 109 14.52 -16.76 -6.94
N LYS A 110 13.76 -16.67 -5.86
CA LYS A 110 13.84 -15.57 -4.87
C LYS A 110 15.24 -15.33 -4.32
N SER A 111 16.06 -16.36 -4.17
CA SER A 111 17.41 -16.26 -3.60
C SER A 111 18.46 -15.69 -4.54
N THR A 112 18.27 -15.83 -5.86
CA THR A 112 19.30 -15.55 -6.87
C THR A 112 19.19 -14.14 -7.49
N ILE A 113 17.98 -13.56 -7.55
CA ILE A 113 17.71 -12.36 -8.35
C ILE A 113 17.63 -11.08 -7.48
N ARG A 114 17.64 -11.18 -6.16
CA ARG A 114 17.51 -10.06 -5.21
C ARG A 114 18.62 -8.99 -5.24
N LYS A 115 19.59 -9.13 -6.13
CA LYS A 115 20.76 -8.25 -6.18
C LYS A 115 20.74 -7.22 -7.31
N VAL A 116 19.60 -6.99 -7.92
CA VAL A 116 19.45 -6.02 -9.03
C VAL A 116 19.11 -4.64 -8.50
N GLY A 117 19.69 -3.62 -9.09
CA GLY A 117 19.60 -2.25 -8.58
C GLY A 117 18.25 -1.58 -8.71
N GLU A 118 17.40 -2.01 -9.64
CA GLU A 118 16.06 -1.45 -9.86
C GLU A 118 15.01 -2.54 -9.70
N VAL A 119 13.97 -2.24 -8.91
CA VAL A 119 12.86 -3.17 -8.68
C VAL A 119 11.80 -2.94 -9.73
N THR A 120 11.80 -3.77 -10.77
CA THR A 120 10.79 -3.76 -11.84
C THR A 120 9.68 -4.79 -11.64
N GLY A 121 9.79 -5.64 -10.62
CA GLY A 121 8.79 -6.65 -10.26
C GLY A 121 9.09 -7.30 -8.92
N CYS A 122 8.14 -8.08 -8.40
CA CYS A 122 8.26 -8.70 -7.08
C CYS A 122 9.47 -9.62 -6.95
N VAL A 123 9.82 -10.33 -8.00
CA VAL A 123 10.97 -11.25 -8.04
C VAL A 123 12.30 -10.55 -7.68
N LEU A 124 12.40 -9.26 -7.99
CA LEU A 124 13.57 -8.42 -7.71
C LEU A 124 13.43 -7.66 -6.39
N CYS A 125 12.26 -7.68 -5.77
CA CYS A 125 11.96 -6.91 -4.58
C CYS A 125 12.49 -7.62 -3.31
N PRO A 126 13.21 -6.92 -2.41
CA PRO A 126 13.75 -7.52 -1.19
C PRO A 126 12.67 -7.99 -0.20
N VAL A 127 11.43 -7.48 -0.31
CA VAL A 127 10.29 -7.89 0.53
C VAL A 127 9.35 -8.88 -0.18
N ASN A 128 9.79 -9.48 -1.28
CA ASN A 128 9.02 -10.50 -1.97
C ASN A 128 8.70 -11.69 -1.03
N GLY A 129 7.44 -12.08 -0.95
CA GLY A 129 6.96 -13.12 -0.04
C GLY A 129 6.57 -12.63 1.35
N ASP A 130 6.98 -11.42 1.75
CA ASP A 130 6.55 -10.73 2.98
C ASP A 130 6.03 -9.32 2.67
N CYS A 131 5.26 -9.19 1.62
CA CYS A 131 4.70 -7.92 1.18
C CYS A 131 3.20 -7.85 1.45
N GLU A 132 2.78 -6.82 2.19
CA GLU A 132 1.37 -6.60 2.49
C GLU A 132 0.54 -6.34 1.21
N LEU A 133 1.12 -5.68 0.21
CA LEU A 133 0.47 -5.46 -1.08
C LEU A 133 0.21 -6.79 -1.82
N GLN A 134 1.17 -7.73 -1.79
CA GLN A 134 0.99 -9.07 -2.35
C GLN A 134 -0.20 -9.79 -1.69
N ARG A 135 -0.25 -9.80 -0.35
CA ARG A 135 -1.36 -10.41 0.40
C ARG A 135 -2.71 -9.80 0.05
N VAL A 136 -2.77 -8.47 -0.08
CA VAL A 136 -4.01 -7.77 -0.46
C VAL A 136 -4.43 -8.10 -1.90
N VAL A 137 -3.50 -8.17 -2.85
CA VAL A 137 -3.79 -8.57 -4.24
C VAL A 137 -4.38 -9.98 -4.29
N GLU A 138 -3.81 -10.90 -3.53
CA GLU A 138 -4.29 -12.29 -3.42
C GLU A 138 -5.65 -12.38 -2.75
N GLU A 139 -5.86 -11.69 -1.62
CA GLU A 139 -7.13 -11.68 -0.89
C GLU A 139 -8.28 -11.08 -1.72
N VAL A 140 -7.99 -10.05 -2.51
CA VAL A 140 -8.97 -9.39 -3.42
C VAL A 140 -9.21 -10.24 -4.67
N GLY A 141 -8.30 -11.14 -5.01
CA GLY A 141 -8.37 -11.98 -6.21
C GLY A 141 -8.21 -11.16 -7.49
N LEU A 142 -7.21 -10.28 -7.52
CA LEU A 142 -6.91 -9.48 -8.72
C LEU A 142 -5.97 -10.28 -9.62
N ASP A 143 -6.41 -10.59 -10.82
CA ASP A 143 -5.70 -11.38 -11.83
C ASP A 143 -5.19 -10.56 -13.02
N ARG A 144 -5.65 -9.32 -13.17
CA ARG A 144 -5.23 -8.39 -14.21
C ARG A 144 -5.40 -6.94 -13.78
N VAL A 145 -4.72 -6.03 -14.46
CA VAL A 145 -4.85 -4.59 -14.30
C VAL A 145 -5.24 -3.99 -15.64
N ASP A 146 -6.46 -3.47 -15.74
CA ASP A 146 -7.00 -2.89 -16.97
C ASP A 146 -6.68 -1.39 -17.09
N VAL A 147 -6.24 -0.76 -16.01
CA VAL A 147 -5.82 0.65 -16.00
C VAL A 147 -4.43 0.76 -16.64
N PRO A 148 -4.20 1.72 -17.56
CA PRO A 148 -2.89 1.92 -18.15
C PRO A 148 -1.80 2.14 -17.10
N ALA A 149 -0.69 1.40 -17.24
CA ALA A 149 0.45 1.53 -16.36
C ALA A 149 1.13 2.90 -16.53
N VAL A 150 1.44 3.55 -15.41
CA VAL A 150 2.15 4.83 -15.37
C VAL A 150 3.46 4.61 -14.62
N TYR A 151 4.46 4.05 -15.29
CA TYR A 151 5.79 3.93 -14.71
C TYR A 151 6.44 5.32 -14.61
N ARG A 152 6.89 5.67 -13.41
CA ARG A 152 7.38 7.02 -13.13
C ARG A 152 8.89 7.17 -13.36
N GLY A 153 9.65 6.08 -13.41
CA GLY A 153 11.08 6.05 -13.69
C GLY A 153 11.91 6.95 -12.78
N ARG A 154 11.59 6.94 -11.47
CA ARG A 154 12.27 7.80 -10.49
C ARG A 154 13.57 7.16 -10.08
N GLU A 155 14.60 8.00 -9.90
CA GLU A 155 15.89 7.58 -9.38
C GLU A 155 15.75 7.06 -7.94
N VAL A 156 16.39 5.91 -7.67
CA VAL A 156 16.48 5.36 -6.32
C VAL A 156 17.46 6.19 -5.50
N ARG A 157 16.99 6.72 -4.40
CA ARG A 157 17.82 7.55 -3.51
C ARG A 157 18.61 6.68 -2.55
N ARG A 158 19.93 6.88 -2.56
CA ARG A 158 20.92 6.17 -1.73
C ARG A 158 21.81 7.13 -0.93
N ASP A 159 21.40 8.37 -0.82
CA ASP A 159 22.07 9.43 -0.10
C ASP A 159 21.84 9.39 1.42
N ASP A 160 20.78 8.71 1.87
CA ASP A 160 20.52 8.50 3.30
C ASP A 160 21.47 7.42 3.88
N PRO A 161 22.12 7.68 5.07
CA PRO A 161 23.03 6.72 5.66
C PRO A 161 22.36 5.47 6.25
N PHE A 162 21.04 5.49 6.46
CA PHE A 162 20.31 4.43 7.15
C PHE A 162 19.47 3.55 6.21
N PHE A 163 18.96 4.09 5.10
CA PHE A 163 18.10 3.34 4.18
C PHE A 163 18.16 3.89 2.75
N ASP A 164 17.93 3.00 1.81
CA ASP A 164 17.68 3.35 0.41
C ASP A 164 16.19 3.65 0.21
N ARG A 165 15.87 4.62 -0.61
CA ARG A 165 14.49 5.00 -0.89
C ARG A 165 14.17 4.90 -2.37
N ASP A 166 13.21 4.04 -2.69
CA ASP A 166 12.66 3.89 -4.03
C ASP A 166 11.21 4.40 -4.07
N ASP A 167 11.02 5.59 -4.64
CA ASP A 167 9.70 6.20 -4.77
C ASP A 167 8.82 5.53 -5.84
N ASN A 168 9.39 4.63 -6.67
CA ASN A 168 8.61 3.83 -7.63
C ASN A 168 7.80 2.74 -6.92
N LEU A 169 8.25 2.30 -5.74
CA LEU A 169 7.56 1.31 -4.90
C LEU A 169 6.54 1.94 -3.94
N CYS A 170 6.46 3.26 -3.91
CA CYS A 170 5.59 3.97 -2.97
C CYS A 170 4.13 3.97 -3.45
N ILE A 171 3.24 3.37 -2.66
CA ILE A 171 1.79 3.34 -2.89
C ILE A 171 1.05 4.54 -2.25
N LEU A 172 1.76 5.51 -1.72
CA LEU A 172 1.21 6.71 -1.05
C LEU A 172 0.25 6.40 0.11
N CYS A 173 0.50 5.33 0.86
CA CYS A 173 -0.36 4.93 1.98
C CYS A 173 -0.30 5.90 3.18
N GLY A 174 0.66 6.80 3.23
CA GLY A 174 0.80 7.83 4.27
C GLY A 174 1.24 7.34 5.64
N ARG A 175 1.54 6.06 5.84
CA ARG A 175 1.99 5.55 7.16
C ARG A 175 3.26 6.23 7.65
N CYS A 176 4.27 6.39 6.79
CA CYS A 176 5.53 7.05 7.16
C CYS A 176 5.34 8.53 7.52
N VAL A 177 4.44 9.24 6.86
CA VAL A 177 4.08 10.63 7.18
C VAL A 177 3.45 10.68 8.57
N ARG A 178 2.43 9.87 8.82
CA ARG A 178 1.72 9.84 10.09
C ARG A 178 2.57 9.34 11.27
N ILE A 179 3.42 8.33 11.06
CA ILE A 179 4.38 7.90 12.10
C ILE A 179 5.32 9.04 12.46
N CYS A 180 5.80 9.80 11.46
CA CYS A 180 6.68 10.95 11.69
C CYS A 180 5.98 12.04 12.49
N GLU A 181 4.70 12.27 12.25
CA GLU A 181 3.91 13.30 12.94
C GLU A 181 3.35 12.79 14.27
N GLU A 182 2.56 11.72 14.26
CA GLU A 182 1.75 11.26 15.39
C GLU A 182 2.59 10.55 16.48
N VAL A 183 3.61 9.78 16.07
CA VAL A 183 4.39 8.94 16.99
C VAL A 183 5.72 9.58 17.35
N ARG A 184 6.41 10.17 16.36
CA ARG A 184 7.73 10.78 16.56
C ARG A 184 7.66 12.27 16.90
N GLY A 185 6.54 12.94 16.62
CA GLY A 185 6.38 14.38 16.82
C GLY A 185 7.28 15.25 15.94
N ALA A 186 8.00 14.66 14.99
CA ALA A 186 8.98 15.37 14.19
C ALA A 186 8.35 16.13 12.99
N ALA A 187 7.26 15.60 12.43
CA ALA A 187 6.48 16.18 11.32
C ALA A 187 7.35 16.65 10.11
N VAL A 188 8.52 16.03 9.90
CA VAL A 188 9.43 16.39 8.81
C VAL A 188 9.06 15.73 7.47
N LEU A 189 8.30 14.64 7.51
CA LEU A 189 7.79 13.98 6.31
C LEU A 189 6.39 14.49 5.98
N SER A 190 6.15 14.80 4.72
CA SER A 190 4.83 15.21 4.24
C SER A 190 4.60 14.74 2.82
N PHE A 191 3.33 14.81 2.35
CA PHE A 191 3.06 14.71 0.94
C PHE A 191 3.48 15.99 0.23
N VAL A 192 4.38 15.88 -0.72
CA VAL A 192 4.85 16.99 -1.55
C VAL A 192 4.30 16.84 -2.96
N HIS A 193 4.13 17.97 -3.67
CA HIS A 193 3.43 18.05 -4.95
C HIS A 193 1.95 17.63 -4.85
N ARG A 194 1.28 17.46 -6.00
CA ARG A 194 -0.14 17.08 -6.07
C ARG A 194 -0.44 16.24 -7.32
N GLY A 195 -1.58 15.53 -7.29
CA GLY A 195 -2.04 14.68 -8.38
C GLY A 195 -1.03 13.57 -8.68
N GLY A 196 -0.84 13.24 -9.95
CA GLY A 196 0.09 12.19 -10.39
C GLY A 196 1.55 12.40 -10.01
N ARG A 197 1.91 13.61 -9.56
CA ARG A 197 3.27 13.95 -9.10
C ARG A 197 3.48 13.82 -7.60
N THR A 198 2.44 13.49 -6.84
CA THR A 198 2.51 13.36 -5.39
C THR A 198 3.61 12.39 -4.96
N LEU A 199 4.37 12.79 -3.95
CA LEU A 199 5.43 12.03 -3.31
C LEU A 199 5.36 12.22 -1.81
N VAL A 200 6.03 11.35 -1.06
CA VAL A 200 6.40 11.62 0.32
C VAL A 200 7.78 12.27 0.33
N GLY A 201 7.98 13.32 1.07
CA GLY A 201 9.24 14.06 1.15
C GLY A 201 9.31 15.03 2.29
N THR A 202 10.45 15.68 2.40
CA THR A 202 10.65 16.82 3.30
C THR A 202 10.36 18.12 2.56
N PRO A 203 9.78 19.13 3.22
CA PRO A 203 9.73 20.49 2.67
C PRO A 203 11.15 20.95 2.33
N PHE A 204 11.31 21.62 1.20
CA PHE A 204 12.59 22.16 0.75
C PHE A 204 13.67 21.13 0.40
N ASP A 205 13.33 19.86 0.18
CA ASP A 205 14.26 18.85 -0.32
C ASP A 205 14.86 19.31 -1.67
N PRO A 206 16.14 19.71 -1.74
CA PRO A 206 16.74 20.25 -2.96
C PRO A 206 16.83 19.22 -4.09
N LEU A 207 16.82 17.93 -3.76
CA LEU A 207 16.86 16.82 -4.72
C LEU A 207 15.49 16.56 -5.35
N ARG A 208 14.44 17.23 -4.90
CA ARG A 208 13.07 17.11 -5.40
C ARG A 208 12.64 18.24 -6.34
N ARG A 209 13.56 18.96 -6.92
CA ARG A 209 13.24 19.79 -8.07
C ARG A 209 12.67 18.85 -9.12
N SER A 210 11.42 19.10 -9.53
CA SER A 210 10.77 18.34 -10.60
C SER A 210 11.74 18.17 -11.75
N PRO A 211 12.07 16.97 -12.21
CA PRO A 211 12.82 16.84 -13.44
C PRO A 211 12.03 17.60 -14.51
N ASP A 212 12.68 18.49 -15.22
CA ASP A 212 12.08 19.17 -16.39
C ASP A 212 11.53 18.07 -17.30
N PRO A 213 10.20 18.04 -17.56
CA PRO A 213 9.61 17.01 -18.42
C PRO A 213 10.26 16.93 -19.81
N ARG A 214 11.02 17.95 -20.19
CA ARG A 214 11.81 17.98 -21.42
C ARG A 214 13.17 17.27 -21.31
N ARG A 215 13.63 16.90 -20.11
CA ARG A 215 14.88 16.14 -19.91
C ARG A 215 14.67 14.62 -19.80
N SER A 216 13.43 14.14 -19.75
CA SER A 216 13.12 12.71 -19.62
C SER A 216 13.21 11.90 -20.92
N SER A 217 13.65 12.52 -22.03
CA SER A 217 13.81 11.81 -23.32
C SER A 217 15.15 11.10 -23.49
N ALA A 218 16.01 11.11 -22.48
CA ALA A 218 17.25 10.33 -22.48
C ALA A 218 17.18 9.24 -21.40
N ALA A 219 16.51 8.14 -21.72
CA ALA A 219 16.62 6.91 -20.95
C ALA A 219 18.02 6.33 -21.17
N ALA A 220 18.99 6.78 -20.38
CA ALA A 220 20.23 6.04 -20.22
C ALA A 220 19.95 4.83 -19.31
N PRO A 221 20.42 3.63 -19.65
CA PRO A 221 20.30 2.48 -18.75
C PRO A 221 21.08 2.79 -17.47
N VAL A 222 20.37 2.83 -16.34
CA VAL A 222 20.99 3.03 -15.04
C VAL A 222 21.74 1.76 -14.68
N ALA A 223 23.04 1.81 -14.70
CA ALA A 223 23.90 0.74 -14.19
C ALA A 223 23.66 0.58 -12.67
N ALA A 224 23.22 -0.58 -12.28
CA ALA A 224 22.97 -0.93 -10.89
C ALA A 224 24.31 -1.07 -10.15
N SER A 225 24.61 -0.16 -9.22
CA SER A 225 25.69 -0.38 -8.25
C SER A 225 25.10 -0.69 -6.88
N GLN A 226 25.33 -1.90 -6.41
CA GLN A 226 25.06 -2.28 -5.02
C GLN A 226 26.23 -1.83 -4.15
N ARG A 227 25.93 -1.18 -3.03
CA ARG A 227 26.93 -1.04 -1.96
C ARG A 227 27.09 -2.36 -1.24
N PRO A 228 28.33 -2.79 -0.95
CA PRO A 228 28.57 -3.97 -0.13
C PRO A 228 27.91 -3.77 1.24
N GLY A 229 27.26 -4.84 1.73
CA GLY A 229 26.61 -4.85 3.02
C GLY A 229 27.53 -4.36 4.14
N ARG A 230 27.04 -3.45 4.99
CA ARG A 230 27.74 -3.08 6.21
C ARG A 230 27.78 -4.30 7.13
N PRO A 231 28.90 -4.58 7.81
CA PRO A 231 28.90 -5.54 8.90
C PRO A 231 27.96 -5.05 10.01
N SER A 232 27.16 -5.96 10.52
CA SER A 232 26.34 -5.72 11.71
C SER A 232 27.21 -5.43 12.93
N PRO A 233 26.76 -4.60 13.88
CA PRO A 233 27.46 -4.37 15.13
C PRO A 233 27.52 -5.60 16.01
#